data_803f12b6786a6639dc2fc76355b0ba74
#
_entry.id   803f12b6786a6639dc2fc76355b0ba74
#
_cell.length_a   1.000
_cell.length_b   1.000
_cell.length_c   1.000
_cell.angle_alpha   90.00
_cell.angle_beta   90.00
_cell.angle_gamma   90.00
#
_symmetry.space_group_name_H-M   'P 1'
#
loop_
_entity.id
_entity.type
_entity.pdbx_description
1 polymer ?
#
loop_
_entity_poly.entity_id
_entity_poly.type
_entity_poly.pdbx_seq_one_letter_code
_entity_poly.pdbx_strand_id
1 'polypeptide(L)'
;MNIIFKIDTWQEIYYSLKNNKLRTFLTMIGVGWGMFLFVSLLGAAKGMENGFDKLFSGFATNSIFMWAQNTTIPYNGFPKGRQLSLHLPDMDLLEKKIPQIDYISPQNSRGNFGNPGEQMNRNGKSTTYTLTGDYPAGNKISEKKLIFGRYINDADVTASKNVVVIGEEIYKNFFDAKKNENPIGKSINIKGIFFNVIGVYKVAKAGGPMDDDTT
;
A
#
# COMPACT_ATOMS: atom_id res chain seq x y z
N MET A 1 15.79 51.63 20.91
CA MET A 1 17.17 52.16 20.89
C MET A 1 18.10 50.96 20.74
N ASN A 2 18.59 50.74 19.51
CA ASN A 2 19.23 49.48 19.11
C ASN A 2 20.67 49.38 19.65
N ILE A 3 20.83 48.71 20.78
CA ILE A 3 22.13 48.41 21.42
C ILE A 3 22.97 47.44 20.56
N ILE A 4 22.33 46.68 19.68
CA ILE A 4 22.94 45.59 18.88
C ILE A 4 23.86 46.14 17.74
N PHE A 5 23.73 47.42 17.35
CA PHE A 5 24.46 47.98 16.19
C PHE A 5 25.59 48.96 16.55
N LYS A 6 26.02 49.02 17.83
CA LYS A 6 27.20 49.83 18.17
C LYS A 6 28.48 49.09 17.81
N ILE A 7 29.32 49.70 17.00
CA ILE A 7 30.64 49.14 16.58
C ILE A 7 31.49 48.73 17.79
N ASP A 8 31.41 49.49 18.87
CA ASP A 8 32.12 49.24 20.11
C ASP A 8 31.74 47.89 20.74
N THR A 9 30.45 47.51 20.71
CA THR A 9 29.97 46.22 21.23
C THR A 9 30.55 45.06 20.45
N TRP A 10 30.67 45.18 19.13
CA TRP A 10 31.26 44.12 18.29
C TRP A 10 32.78 43.97 18.51
N GLN A 11 33.47 45.11 18.75
CA GLN A 11 34.89 45.07 19.08
C GLN A 11 35.13 44.39 20.43
N GLU A 12 34.33 44.69 21.44
CA GLU A 12 34.40 44.08 22.76
C GLU A 12 34.17 42.56 22.73
N ILE A 13 33.15 42.11 21.95
CA ILE A 13 32.89 40.69 21.71
C ILE A 13 34.10 40.02 21.03
N TYR A 14 34.66 40.67 19.99
CA TYR A 14 35.82 40.14 19.27
C TYR A 14 37.05 39.97 20.18
N TYR A 15 37.35 40.96 21.00
CA TYR A 15 38.45 40.86 21.98
C TYR A 15 38.22 39.79 23.04
N SER A 16 37.00 39.63 23.53
CA SER A 16 36.63 38.58 24.49
C SER A 16 36.82 37.20 23.91
N LEU A 17 36.40 36.98 22.68
CA LEU A 17 36.58 35.73 21.94
C LEU A 17 38.05 35.40 21.69
N LYS A 18 38.86 36.43 21.31
CA LYS A 18 40.29 36.26 21.04
C LYS A 18 41.11 35.95 22.27
N ASN A 19 40.76 36.47 23.44
CA ASN A 19 41.48 36.26 24.67
C ASN A 19 41.23 34.88 25.29
N ASN A 20 40.09 34.22 24.97
CA ASN A 20 39.72 32.90 25.52
C ASN A 20 39.53 31.87 24.42
N LYS A 21 40.54 31.64 23.58
CA LYS A 21 40.48 30.80 22.36
C LYS A 21 39.96 29.38 22.64
N LEU A 22 40.39 28.72 23.72
CA LEU A 22 39.98 27.37 24.05
C LEU A 22 38.48 27.30 24.39
N ARG A 23 37.99 28.26 25.21
CA ARG A 23 36.56 28.36 25.56
C ARG A 23 35.70 28.58 24.34
N THR A 24 36.11 29.54 23.48
CA THR A 24 35.41 29.90 22.24
C THR A 24 35.36 28.68 21.31
N PHE A 25 36.47 27.96 21.15
CA PHE A 25 36.51 26.77 20.30
C PHE A 25 35.59 25.65 20.81
N LEU A 26 35.61 25.38 22.12
CA LEU A 26 34.72 24.36 22.71
C LEU A 26 33.24 24.72 22.58
N THR A 27 32.88 26.01 22.79
CA THR A 27 31.50 26.45 22.64
C THR A 27 31.04 26.39 21.19
N MET A 28 31.89 26.77 20.22
CA MET A 28 31.58 26.64 18.79
C MET A 28 31.37 25.19 18.37
N ILE A 29 32.22 24.27 18.83
CA ILE A 29 32.02 22.83 18.57
C ILE A 29 30.68 22.35 19.16
N GLY A 30 30.39 22.72 20.41
CA GLY A 30 29.15 22.30 21.09
C GLY A 30 27.90 22.78 20.33
N VAL A 31 27.87 24.06 19.97
CA VAL A 31 26.74 24.64 19.20
C VAL A 31 26.67 24.04 17.79
N GLY A 32 27.83 23.92 17.12
CA GLY A 32 27.88 23.32 15.77
C GLY A 32 27.43 21.87 15.76
N TRP A 33 27.85 21.08 16.74
CA TRP A 33 27.41 19.71 16.92
C TRP A 33 25.92 19.60 17.21
N GLY A 34 25.40 20.46 18.09
CA GLY A 34 23.96 20.52 18.37
C GLY A 34 23.13 20.86 17.11
N MET A 35 23.56 21.85 16.33
CA MET A 35 22.91 22.17 15.07
C MET A 35 22.99 21.04 14.04
N PHE A 36 24.15 20.40 13.94
CA PHE A 36 24.32 19.24 13.05
C PHE A 36 23.37 18.10 13.40
N LEU A 37 23.27 17.74 14.67
CA LEU A 37 22.35 16.70 15.14
C LEU A 37 20.89 17.09 14.88
N PHE A 38 20.54 18.34 15.15
CA PHE A 38 19.18 18.85 14.90
C PHE A 38 18.77 18.74 13.43
N VAL A 39 19.60 19.24 12.52
CA VAL A 39 19.34 19.18 11.08
C VAL A 39 19.31 17.71 10.57
N SER A 40 20.24 16.89 11.07
CA SER A 40 20.27 15.47 10.72
C SER A 40 18.99 14.72 11.16
N LEU A 41 18.49 15.03 12.36
CA LEU A 41 17.26 14.44 12.88
C LEU A 41 16.03 14.90 12.07
N LEU A 42 15.95 16.19 11.72
CA LEU A 42 14.88 16.71 10.86
C LEU A 42 14.91 16.05 9.48
N GLY A 43 16.11 15.88 8.91
CA GLY A 43 16.28 15.20 7.63
C GLY A 43 15.85 13.73 7.69
N ALA A 44 16.21 13.03 8.75
CA ALA A 44 15.81 11.64 8.96
C ALA A 44 14.27 11.52 9.14
N ALA A 45 13.66 12.41 9.94
CA ALA A 45 12.21 12.44 10.12
C ALA A 45 11.46 12.68 8.81
N LYS A 46 11.92 13.64 8.00
CA LYS A 46 11.32 13.93 6.68
C LYS A 46 11.54 12.80 5.68
N GLY A 47 12.70 12.15 5.74
CA GLY A 47 13.00 10.96 4.95
C GLY A 47 12.06 9.80 5.27
N MET A 48 11.77 9.59 6.56
CA MET A 48 10.82 8.58 7.03
C MET A 48 9.39 8.91 6.57
N GLU A 49 8.93 10.14 6.76
CA GLU A 49 7.60 10.61 6.28
C GLU A 49 7.43 10.34 4.79
N ASN A 50 8.38 10.78 3.97
CA ASN A 50 8.35 10.53 2.52
C ASN A 50 8.41 9.03 2.16
N GLY A 51 9.06 8.22 2.98
CA GLY A 51 9.10 6.77 2.85
C GLY A 51 7.72 6.16 3.09
N PHE A 52 7.06 6.55 4.18
CA PHE A 52 5.70 6.10 4.50
C PHE A 52 4.70 6.54 3.42
N ASP A 53 4.75 7.80 2.97
CA ASP A 53 3.86 8.30 1.92
C ASP A 53 3.99 7.47 0.63
N LYS A 54 5.21 7.06 0.28
CA LYS A 54 5.43 6.17 -0.87
C LYS A 54 4.89 4.76 -0.66
N LEU A 55 5.03 4.20 0.54
CA LEU A 55 4.53 2.87 0.87
C LEU A 55 3.01 2.80 0.85
N PHE A 56 2.35 3.86 1.30
CA PHE A 56 0.89 3.91 1.42
C PHE A 56 0.19 4.71 0.32
N SER A 57 0.92 5.22 -0.67
CA SER A 57 0.35 6.05 -1.76
C SER A 57 -0.68 5.34 -2.65
N GLY A 58 -0.74 4.00 -2.60
CA GLY A 58 -1.75 3.21 -3.31
C GLY A 58 -3.02 2.92 -2.53
N PHE A 59 -3.06 3.29 -1.24
CA PHE A 59 -4.22 3.06 -0.39
C PHE A 59 -4.91 4.39 -0.03
N ALA A 60 -6.22 4.37 0.05
CA ALA A 60 -6.95 5.47 0.64
C ALA A 60 -6.52 5.59 2.12
N THR A 61 -6.00 6.75 2.52
CA THR A 61 -5.42 6.98 3.87
C THR A 61 -6.43 6.83 5.01
N ASN A 62 -7.72 6.81 4.70
CA ASN A 62 -8.85 6.60 5.60
C ASN A 62 -9.47 5.20 5.47
N SER A 63 -8.72 4.21 5.00
CA SER A 63 -9.21 2.83 4.85
C SER A 63 -8.87 1.97 6.07
N ILE A 64 -9.75 1.02 6.36
CA ILE A 64 -9.56 -0.01 7.38
C ILE A 64 -9.65 -1.38 6.70
N PHE A 65 -8.66 -2.23 6.94
CA PHE A 65 -8.70 -3.63 6.54
C PHE A 65 -9.10 -4.49 7.72
N MET A 66 -10.09 -5.36 7.50
CA MET A 66 -10.65 -6.24 8.53
C MET A 66 -10.59 -7.69 8.08
N TRP A 67 -10.09 -8.56 8.94
CA TRP A 67 -10.13 -10.02 8.75
C TRP A 67 -10.52 -10.72 10.04
N ALA A 68 -11.25 -11.79 9.90
CA ALA A 68 -11.68 -12.59 11.04
C ALA A 68 -10.51 -13.40 11.61
N GLN A 69 -10.44 -13.48 12.94
CA GLN A 69 -9.48 -14.29 13.67
C GLN A 69 -10.21 -15.34 14.53
N ASN A 70 -9.44 -16.23 15.15
CA ASN A 70 -10.00 -17.21 16.08
C ASN A 70 -10.50 -16.54 17.36
N THR A 71 -11.61 -17.04 17.91
CA THR A 71 -12.13 -16.54 19.18
C THR A 71 -11.18 -16.82 20.32
N THR A 72 -10.93 -15.84 21.17
CA THR A 72 -10.07 -15.96 22.36
C THR A 72 -10.83 -16.23 23.63
N ILE A 73 -12.12 -15.88 23.67
CA ILE A 73 -13.02 -16.01 24.82
C ILE A 73 -14.14 -16.97 24.47
N PRO A 74 -14.47 -17.94 25.36
CA PRO A 74 -15.66 -18.76 25.22
C PRO A 74 -16.92 -17.91 25.40
N TYR A 75 -17.94 -18.11 24.58
CA TYR A 75 -19.17 -17.37 24.62
C TYR A 75 -20.37 -18.26 24.29
N ASN A 76 -21.41 -18.19 25.08
CA ASN A 76 -22.72 -18.82 24.84
C ASN A 76 -22.64 -20.33 24.52
N GLY A 77 -21.79 -21.08 25.25
CA GLY A 77 -21.59 -22.53 25.06
C GLY A 77 -20.56 -22.90 23.98
N PHE A 78 -20.04 -21.93 23.23
CA PHE A 78 -19.00 -22.18 22.26
C PHE A 78 -17.60 -22.06 22.87
N PRO A 79 -16.67 -23.01 22.58
CA PRO A 79 -15.31 -22.98 23.11
C PRO A 79 -14.48 -21.83 22.46
N LYS A 80 -13.41 -21.45 23.14
CA LYS A 80 -12.35 -20.61 22.56
C LYS A 80 -11.66 -21.32 21.39
N GLY A 81 -11.05 -20.56 20.48
CA GLY A 81 -10.30 -21.10 19.33
C GLY A 81 -11.16 -21.39 18.11
N ARG A 82 -12.45 -21.03 18.13
CA ARG A 82 -13.32 -21.20 16.95
C ARG A 82 -12.91 -20.20 15.86
N GLN A 83 -12.70 -20.69 14.66
CA GLN A 83 -12.45 -19.88 13.48
C GLN A 83 -13.73 -19.11 13.11
N LEU A 84 -13.62 -17.81 13.03
CA LEU A 84 -14.68 -16.95 12.51
C LEU A 84 -14.49 -16.75 11.01
N SER A 85 -15.56 -16.52 10.29
CA SER A 85 -15.56 -16.11 8.90
C SER A 85 -16.49 -14.92 8.74
N LEU A 86 -16.08 -13.93 7.98
CA LEU A 86 -16.95 -12.83 7.57
C LEU A 86 -17.72 -13.28 6.33
N HIS A 87 -19.01 -12.92 6.28
CA HIS A 87 -19.93 -13.27 5.20
C HIS A 87 -20.51 -12.01 4.56
N LEU A 88 -21.01 -12.13 3.34
CA LEU A 88 -21.58 -10.98 2.61
C LEU A 88 -22.71 -10.26 3.39
N PRO A 89 -23.63 -10.93 4.11
CA PRO A 89 -24.63 -10.23 4.91
C PRO A 89 -24.08 -9.35 6.05
N ASP A 90 -22.85 -9.61 6.48
CA ASP A 90 -22.19 -8.79 7.51
C ASP A 90 -21.89 -7.38 7.00
N MET A 91 -21.71 -7.22 5.67
CA MET A 91 -21.58 -5.91 5.02
C MET A 91 -22.77 -5.01 5.27
N ASP A 92 -23.98 -5.51 5.00
CA ASP A 92 -25.22 -4.75 5.15
C ASP A 92 -25.43 -4.29 6.60
N LEU A 93 -24.98 -5.12 7.55
CA LEU A 93 -25.02 -4.78 8.98
C LEU A 93 -24.01 -3.68 9.34
N LEU A 94 -22.82 -3.72 8.74
CA LEU A 94 -21.79 -2.70 8.96
C LEU A 94 -22.21 -1.35 8.39
N GLU A 95 -22.72 -1.31 7.17
CA GLU A 95 -23.23 -0.08 6.54
C GLU A 95 -24.36 0.55 7.34
N LYS A 96 -25.29 -0.27 7.85
CA LYS A 96 -26.39 0.23 8.70
C LYS A 96 -25.94 0.75 10.05
N LYS A 97 -24.91 0.14 10.66
CA LYS A 97 -24.43 0.52 11.99
C LYS A 97 -23.44 1.67 11.98
N ILE A 98 -22.72 1.85 10.89
CA ILE A 98 -21.63 2.83 10.74
C ILE A 98 -21.89 3.67 9.49
N PRO A 99 -22.76 4.67 9.55
CA PRO A 99 -23.11 5.49 8.38
C PRO A 99 -21.97 6.38 7.86
N GLN A 100 -20.83 6.40 8.55
CA GLN A 100 -19.60 7.10 8.11
C GLN A 100 -18.78 6.32 7.06
N ILE A 101 -19.18 5.09 6.75
CA ILE A 101 -18.51 4.27 5.75
C ILE A 101 -18.99 4.70 4.36
N ASP A 102 -18.07 5.17 3.53
CA ASP A 102 -18.35 5.53 2.13
C ASP A 102 -18.39 4.30 1.21
N TYR A 103 -17.47 3.36 1.42
CA TYR A 103 -17.31 2.16 0.60
C TYR A 103 -16.91 0.96 1.43
N ILE A 104 -17.55 -0.19 1.17
CA ILE A 104 -17.11 -1.51 1.65
C ILE A 104 -16.82 -2.38 0.44
N SER A 105 -15.68 -3.08 0.46
CA SER A 105 -15.35 -4.08 -0.53
C SER A 105 -14.96 -5.38 0.15
N PRO A 106 -15.82 -6.42 0.10
CA PRO A 106 -15.44 -7.74 0.55
C PRO A 106 -14.45 -8.34 -0.43
N GLN A 107 -13.38 -8.91 0.08
CA GLN A 107 -12.32 -9.48 -0.70
C GLN A 107 -12.07 -10.94 -0.30
N ASN A 108 -11.89 -11.81 -1.30
CA ASN A 108 -11.49 -13.19 -1.09
C ASN A 108 -10.20 -13.46 -1.86
N SER A 109 -9.14 -13.84 -1.16
CA SER A 109 -7.81 -14.02 -1.76
C SER A 109 -7.30 -15.45 -1.61
N ARG A 110 -6.65 -15.94 -2.65
CA ARG A 110 -5.90 -17.18 -2.69
C ARG A 110 -4.47 -16.87 -3.11
N GLY A 111 -3.49 -17.35 -2.32
CA GLY A 111 -2.08 -17.09 -2.58
C GLY A 111 -1.45 -16.06 -1.65
N ASN A 112 -2.20 -15.55 -0.66
CA ASN A 112 -1.69 -14.65 0.37
C ASN A 112 -1.63 -15.34 1.72
N PHE A 113 -0.80 -14.85 2.63
CA PHE A 113 -0.70 -15.29 4.02
C PHE A 113 -0.46 -16.81 4.18
N GLY A 114 0.47 -17.38 3.37
CA GLY A 114 0.83 -18.79 3.46
C GLY A 114 -0.12 -19.75 2.75
N ASN A 115 -1.17 -19.28 2.10
CA ASN A 115 -1.98 -20.07 1.20
C ASN A 115 -1.32 -20.14 -0.18
N PRO A 116 -1.29 -21.34 -0.82
CA PRO A 116 -0.79 -21.43 -2.19
C PRO A 116 -1.68 -20.62 -3.13
N GLY A 117 -1.06 -19.95 -4.10
CA GLY A 117 -1.77 -19.30 -5.18
C GLY A 117 -2.51 -20.29 -6.09
N GLU A 118 -3.20 -19.77 -7.07
CA GLU A 118 -3.92 -20.60 -8.04
C GLU A 118 -3.10 -20.75 -9.33
N GLN A 119 -3.10 -21.95 -9.87
CA GLN A 119 -2.40 -22.25 -11.12
C GLN A 119 -3.16 -21.62 -12.29
N MET A 120 -2.43 -20.82 -13.04
CA MET A 120 -2.91 -20.17 -14.26
C MET A 120 -2.18 -20.74 -15.47
N ASN A 121 -2.93 -21.04 -16.52
CA ASN A 121 -2.41 -21.67 -17.74
C ASN A 121 -2.84 -20.88 -18.98
N ARG A 122 -1.90 -20.65 -19.90
CA ARG A 122 -2.17 -20.10 -21.22
C ARG A 122 -1.07 -20.52 -22.21
N ASN A 123 -1.49 -21.02 -23.38
CA ASN A 123 -0.57 -21.38 -24.50
C ASN A 123 0.60 -22.29 -24.07
N GLY A 124 0.34 -23.28 -23.22
CA GLY A 124 1.38 -24.20 -22.73
C GLY A 124 2.29 -23.63 -21.62
N LYS A 125 2.15 -22.37 -21.26
CA LYS A 125 2.79 -21.79 -20.08
C LYS A 125 1.90 -21.97 -18.86
N SER A 126 2.48 -22.35 -17.74
CA SER A 126 1.80 -22.51 -16.45
C SER A 126 2.61 -21.83 -15.34
N THR A 127 1.94 -21.04 -14.53
CA THR A 127 2.55 -20.36 -13.38
C THR A 127 1.50 -20.17 -12.30
N THR A 128 1.93 -20.09 -11.05
CA THR A 128 1.05 -19.88 -9.89
C THR A 128 1.10 -18.41 -9.51
N TYR A 129 -0.07 -17.80 -9.39
CA TYR A 129 -0.22 -16.41 -8.97
C TYR A 129 -1.30 -16.27 -7.90
N THR A 130 -1.26 -15.19 -7.18
CA THR A 130 -2.33 -14.77 -6.27
C THR A 130 -3.60 -14.49 -7.08
N LEU A 131 -4.71 -15.05 -6.65
CA LEU A 131 -6.03 -14.80 -7.20
C LEU A 131 -6.88 -14.08 -6.16
N THR A 132 -7.37 -12.91 -6.48
CA THR A 132 -8.22 -12.12 -5.59
C THR A 132 -9.57 -11.88 -6.26
N GLY A 133 -10.64 -12.32 -5.59
CA GLY A 133 -12.00 -11.88 -5.91
C GLY A 133 -12.29 -10.57 -5.21
N ASP A 134 -12.68 -9.56 -5.97
CA ASP A 134 -12.91 -8.21 -5.47
C ASP A 134 -14.20 -7.64 -6.07
N TYR A 135 -14.77 -6.65 -5.39
CA TYR A 135 -15.91 -5.86 -5.85
C TYR A 135 -15.44 -4.57 -6.52
N PRO A 136 -16.27 -3.94 -7.36
CA PRO A 136 -15.91 -2.67 -8.02
C PRO A 136 -15.48 -1.57 -7.06
N ALA A 137 -16.04 -1.55 -5.84
CA ALA A 137 -15.67 -0.61 -4.79
C ALA A 137 -14.22 -0.77 -4.32
N GLY A 138 -13.62 -1.96 -4.46
CA GLY A 138 -12.23 -2.22 -4.07
C GLY A 138 -11.23 -1.33 -4.80
N ASN A 139 -11.50 -0.99 -6.07
CA ASN A 139 -10.64 -0.07 -6.81
C ASN A 139 -10.69 1.39 -6.29
N LYS A 140 -11.73 1.77 -5.55
CA LYS A 140 -11.80 3.09 -4.90
C LYS A 140 -11.01 3.11 -3.59
N ILE A 141 -10.89 1.95 -2.93
CA ILE A 141 -10.13 1.78 -1.68
C ILE A 141 -8.64 1.60 -1.99
N SER A 142 -8.31 0.83 -3.01
CA SER A 142 -6.93 0.58 -3.46
C SER A 142 -6.86 0.82 -4.96
N GLU A 143 -6.50 2.04 -5.35
CA GLU A 143 -6.46 2.45 -6.75
C GLU A 143 -5.33 1.73 -7.48
N LYS A 144 -5.70 0.97 -8.52
CA LYS A 144 -4.77 0.28 -9.41
C LYS A 144 -4.71 1.02 -10.74
N LYS A 145 -3.52 1.40 -11.17
CA LYS A 145 -3.33 2.12 -12.43
C LYS A 145 -3.50 1.16 -13.62
N LEU A 146 -4.54 1.34 -14.41
CA LEU A 146 -4.77 0.54 -15.61
C LEU A 146 -3.78 0.90 -16.72
N ILE A 147 -3.23 -0.13 -17.37
CA ILE A 147 -2.40 -0.04 -18.57
C ILE A 147 -3.27 -0.27 -19.80
N PHE A 148 -4.16 -1.27 -19.75
CA PHE A 148 -5.07 -1.64 -20.82
C PHE A 148 -6.46 -1.92 -20.25
N GLY A 149 -7.49 -1.62 -21.03
CA GLY A 149 -8.87 -2.02 -20.78
C GLY A 149 -9.54 -1.29 -19.62
N ARG A 150 -10.32 -2.02 -18.83
CA ARG A 150 -11.12 -1.50 -17.73
C ARG A 150 -11.05 -2.40 -16.49
N TYR A 151 -11.49 -1.86 -15.38
CA TYR A 151 -11.70 -2.61 -14.14
C TYR A 151 -13.05 -3.35 -14.14
N ILE A 152 -13.23 -4.26 -13.17
CA ILE A 152 -14.51 -4.95 -12.93
C ILE A 152 -15.56 -3.91 -12.57
N ASN A 153 -16.78 -4.07 -13.08
CA ASN A 153 -17.92 -3.22 -12.80
C ASN A 153 -19.12 -4.00 -12.24
N ASP A 154 -20.15 -3.31 -11.77
CA ASP A 154 -21.32 -3.92 -11.16
C ASP A 154 -22.07 -4.84 -12.13
N ALA A 155 -22.08 -4.53 -13.43
CA ALA A 155 -22.70 -5.38 -14.45
C ALA A 155 -21.96 -6.72 -14.64
N ASP A 156 -20.65 -6.78 -14.41
CA ASP A 156 -19.88 -8.01 -14.47
C ASP A 156 -20.19 -8.89 -13.24
N VAL A 157 -20.31 -8.28 -12.06
CA VAL A 157 -20.67 -8.95 -10.80
C VAL A 157 -22.10 -9.48 -10.87
N THR A 158 -23.07 -8.66 -11.24
CA THR A 158 -24.48 -9.01 -11.32
C THR A 158 -24.74 -10.15 -12.31
N ALA A 159 -24.05 -10.09 -13.47
CA ALA A 159 -24.16 -11.13 -14.49
C ALA A 159 -23.21 -12.33 -14.23
N SER A 160 -22.48 -12.36 -13.13
CA SER A 160 -21.50 -13.41 -12.77
C SER A 160 -20.57 -13.78 -13.92
N LYS A 161 -20.03 -12.77 -14.61
CA LYS A 161 -19.18 -12.99 -15.79
C LYS A 161 -17.81 -13.54 -15.37
N ASN A 162 -17.30 -14.50 -16.13
CA ASN A 162 -15.93 -15.00 -15.98
C ASN A 162 -14.95 -13.97 -16.61
N VAL A 163 -14.67 -12.90 -15.90
CA VAL A 163 -13.74 -11.85 -16.33
C VAL A 163 -12.61 -11.70 -15.31
N VAL A 164 -11.45 -11.27 -15.80
CA VAL A 164 -10.26 -11.07 -14.95
C VAL A 164 -9.52 -9.81 -15.36
N VAL A 165 -9.00 -9.09 -14.36
CA VAL A 165 -8.02 -8.02 -14.54
C VAL A 165 -6.69 -8.56 -14.04
N ILE A 166 -5.67 -8.55 -14.90
CA ILE A 166 -4.36 -9.15 -14.63
C ILE A 166 -3.31 -8.11 -14.30
N GLY A 167 -2.35 -8.48 -13.45
CA GLY A 167 -1.18 -7.66 -13.18
C GLY A 167 -0.21 -7.58 -14.37
N GLU A 168 0.65 -6.56 -14.39
CA GLU A 168 1.67 -6.34 -15.44
C GLU A 168 2.60 -7.55 -15.58
N GLU A 169 2.93 -8.25 -14.49
CA GLU A 169 3.78 -9.43 -14.50
C GLU A 169 3.13 -10.61 -15.23
N ILE A 170 1.85 -10.89 -14.93
CA ILE A 170 1.06 -11.92 -15.63
C ILE A 170 0.99 -11.60 -17.12
N TYR A 171 0.79 -10.32 -17.46
CA TYR A 171 0.80 -9.87 -18.85
C TYR A 171 2.13 -10.17 -19.53
N LYS A 172 3.27 -9.86 -18.90
CA LYS A 172 4.61 -10.14 -19.45
C LYS A 172 4.89 -11.63 -19.62
N ASN A 173 4.37 -12.47 -18.72
CA ASN A 173 4.62 -13.91 -18.73
C ASN A 173 3.76 -14.65 -19.76
N PHE A 174 2.48 -14.31 -19.87
CA PHE A 174 1.53 -15.04 -20.72
C PHE A 174 1.31 -14.42 -22.10
N PHE A 175 1.63 -13.15 -22.27
CA PHE A 175 1.44 -12.42 -23.52
C PHE A 175 2.81 -11.94 -24.06
N ASP A 176 2.88 -11.68 -25.34
CA ASP A 176 4.11 -11.15 -25.96
C ASP A 176 4.20 -9.63 -25.74
N ALA A 177 4.62 -9.24 -24.54
CA ALA A 177 4.74 -7.84 -24.14
C ALA A 177 5.74 -7.06 -25.03
N LYS A 178 6.72 -7.75 -25.64
CA LYS A 178 7.69 -7.12 -26.56
C LYS A 178 7.01 -6.70 -27.88
N LYS A 179 5.93 -7.37 -28.28
CA LYS A 179 5.14 -7.04 -29.48
C LYS A 179 3.91 -6.18 -29.14
N ASN A 180 3.75 -5.68 -27.91
CA ASN A 180 2.57 -4.98 -27.45
C ASN A 180 1.27 -5.75 -27.76
N GLU A 181 1.29 -7.07 -27.58
CA GLU A 181 0.11 -7.90 -27.81
C GLU A 181 -1.05 -7.44 -26.93
N ASN A 182 -2.17 -7.07 -27.53
CA ASN A 182 -3.36 -6.67 -26.80
C ASN A 182 -3.95 -7.88 -26.07
N PRO A 183 -3.98 -7.90 -24.72
CA PRO A 183 -4.53 -9.00 -23.94
C PRO A 183 -6.06 -8.98 -23.82
N ILE A 184 -6.72 -7.87 -24.12
CA ILE A 184 -8.15 -7.68 -23.91
C ILE A 184 -8.96 -8.62 -24.80
N GLY A 185 -9.94 -9.30 -24.20
CA GLY A 185 -10.78 -10.30 -24.86
C GLY A 185 -10.14 -11.68 -25.03
N LYS A 186 -8.87 -11.86 -24.64
CA LYS A 186 -8.23 -13.16 -24.65
C LYS A 186 -8.48 -13.90 -23.34
N SER A 187 -8.47 -15.24 -23.39
CA SER A 187 -8.78 -16.07 -22.24
C SER A 187 -7.52 -16.60 -21.54
N ILE A 188 -7.60 -16.70 -20.24
CA ILE A 188 -6.64 -17.40 -19.36
C ILE A 188 -7.40 -18.51 -18.65
N ASN A 189 -6.82 -19.70 -18.57
CA ASN A 189 -7.38 -20.79 -17.79
C ASN A 189 -6.85 -20.70 -16.35
N ILE A 190 -7.77 -20.61 -15.40
CA ILE A 190 -7.48 -20.60 -13.97
C ILE A 190 -8.21 -21.79 -13.37
N LYS A 191 -7.47 -22.79 -12.91
CA LYS A 191 -8.03 -24.00 -12.27
C LYS A 191 -9.13 -24.69 -13.11
N GLY A 192 -8.95 -24.74 -14.43
CA GLY A 192 -9.90 -25.38 -15.35
C GLY A 192 -11.02 -24.47 -15.87
N ILE A 193 -11.18 -23.27 -15.33
CA ILE A 193 -12.19 -22.28 -15.77
C ILE A 193 -11.51 -21.22 -16.63
N PHE A 194 -12.14 -20.89 -17.78
CA PHE A 194 -11.65 -19.83 -18.65
C PHE A 194 -12.20 -18.46 -18.24
N PHE A 195 -11.30 -17.54 -18.01
CA PHE A 195 -11.60 -16.14 -17.71
C PHE A 195 -11.17 -15.25 -18.87
N ASN A 196 -12.02 -14.32 -19.25
CA ASN A 196 -11.69 -13.32 -20.27
C ASN A 196 -10.97 -12.14 -19.64
N VAL A 197 -9.82 -11.77 -20.19
CA VAL A 197 -9.05 -10.59 -19.74
C VAL A 197 -9.78 -9.34 -20.18
N ILE A 198 -10.14 -8.49 -19.23
CA ILE A 198 -10.82 -7.20 -19.49
C ILE A 198 -9.95 -6.00 -19.17
N GLY A 199 -8.86 -6.20 -18.43
CA GLY A 199 -7.93 -5.13 -18.07
C GLY A 199 -6.57 -5.66 -17.67
N VAL A 200 -5.57 -4.78 -17.76
CA VAL A 200 -4.22 -4.99 -17.22
C VAL A 200 -3.90 -3.80 -16.34
N TYR A 201 -3.47 -4.07 -15.12
CA TYR A 201 -3.06 -3.03 -14.20
C TYR A 201 -1.57 -3.12 -13.84
N LYS A 202 -1.03 -2.01 -13.45
CA LYS A 202 0.28 -1.90 -12.84
C LYS A 202 0.10 -1.53 -11.38
N VAL A 203 0.74 -2.28 -10.51
CA VAL A 203 0.83 -1.89 -9.09
C VAL A 203 1.61 -0.57 -9.01
N ALA A 204 1.08 0.40 -8.32
CA ALA A 204 1.63 1.77 -8.31
C ALA A 204 3.02 1.89 -7.67
N LYS A 205 3.51 0.90 -7.01
CA LYS A 205 4.83 0.45 -6.54
C LYS A 205 4.58 -0.57 -5.44
N ALA A 206 5.25 -1.71 -5.54
CA ALA A 206 5.32 -2.67 -4.45
C ALA A 206 5.69 -1.97 -3.14
N GLY A 207 4.87 -2.14 -2.11
CA GLY A 207 5.15 -1.53 -0.82
C GLY A 207 3.99 -1.51 0.17
N GLY A 208 2.81 -2.02 -0.18
CA GLY A 208 1.76 -2.22 0.83
C GLY A 208 2.00 -3.50 1.63
N PRO A 209 1.56 -3.57 2.91
CA PRO A 209 1.69 -4.77 3.73
C PRO A 209 0.93 -5.99 3.18
N MET A 210 0.22 -5.86 2.06
CA MET A 210 -0.53 -6.91 1.37
C MET A 210 -0.10 -7.11 -0.10
N ASP A 211 0.81 -6.31 -0.61
CA ASP A 211 1.42 -6.53 -1.92
C ASP A 211 2.57 -7.52 -1.75
N ASP A 212 2.28 -8.80 -2.00
CA ASP A 212 3.32 -9.76 -2.31
C ASP A 212 3.87 -9.38 -3.69
N ASP A 213 5.20 -9.27 -3.87
CA ASP A 213 5.90 -8.89 -5.10
C ASP A 213 5.58 -9.79 -6.32
N THR A 214 4.60 -10.69 -6.18
CA THR A 214 4.21 -11.74 -7.13
C THR A 214 2.81 -11.58 -7.73
N THR A 215 2.16 -10.42 -7.57
CA THR A 215 0.84 -10.17 -8.19
C THR A 215 0.89 -9.53 -9.55
#